data_518aa42a76915d45a304d19ad4103918
#
_entry.id   518aa42a76915d45a304d19ad4103918
#
_cell.length_a   1.000
_cell.length_b   1.000
_cell.length_c   1.000
_cell.angle_alpha   90.00
_cell.angle_beta   90.00
_cell.angle_gamma   90.00
#
_symmetry.space_group_name_H-M   'P 1'
#
loop_
_entity.id
_entity.type
_entity.pdbx_description
1 polymer ?
#
loop_
_entity_poly.entity_id
_entity_poly.type
_entity_poly.pdbx_seq_one_letter_code
_entity_poly.pdbx_strand_id
1 'polypeptide(L)'
;MNTQDRYAKYLVRSVNHIFKHFLDDISVEEVFENQSMEKDPLVAIEINGSLVGEIIINLPKKTLDEITRKFINSSDTKAIRRNHGDVAGELANMITATFANQMQYASHDIRLNAPEFNDDPIAMKTLYENINLSFNSKYGGFDIDFYFREKE
;
A
#
# COMPACT_ATOMS: atom_id res chain seq x y z
N MET A 1 0.32 23.85 3.02
CA MET A 1 0.56 22.44 2.66
C MET A 1 0.13 22.22 1.22
N ASN A 2 1.02 21.73 0.37
CA ASN A 2 0.66 21.46 -1.02
C ASN A 2 -0.15 20.17 -1.13
N THR A 3 -0.66 19.90 -2.33
CA THR A 3 -1.52 18.75 -2.60
C THR A 3 -0.79 17.43 -2.32
N GLN A 4 0.47 17.30 -2.75
CA GLN A 4 1.23 16.06 -2.53
C GLN A 4 1.48 15.80 -1.05
N ASP A 5 1.82 16.83 -0.28
CA ASP A 5 2.03 16.67 1.16
C ASP A 5 0.75 16.23 1.86
N ARG A 6 -0.38 16.76 1.43
CA ARG A 6 -1.68 16.40 1.98
C ARG A 6 -2.03 14.94 1.71
N TYR A 7 -1.83 14.48 0.48
CA TYR A 7 -2.09 13.08 0.10
C TYR A 7 -1.13 12.13 0.80
N ALA A 8 0.14 12.51 0.90
CA ALA A 8 1.13 11.73 1.64
C ALA A 8 0.71 11.55 3.10
N LYS A 9 0.23 12.62 3.73
CA LYS A 9 -0.25 12.57 5.12
C LYS A 9 -1.43 11.62 5.27
N TYR A 10 -2.37 11.63 4.31
CA TYR A 10 -3.51 10.71 4.33
C TYR A 10 -3.05 9.26 4.19
N LEU A 11 -2.06 8.99 3.33
CA LEU A 11 -1.49 7.65 3.20
C LEU A 11 -0.82 7.18 4.48
N VAL A 12 -0.02 8.04 5.10
CA VAL A 12 0.63 7.73 6.38
C VAL A 12 -0.39 7.39 7.45
N ARG A 13 -1.44 8.20 7.56
CA ARG A 13 -2.54 7.95 8.52
C ARG A 13 -3.23 6.63 8.26
N SER A 14 -3.43 6.29 6.98
CA SER A 14 -4.09 5.05 6.59
C SER A 14 -3.25 3.84 6.97
N VAL A 15 -1.95 3.89 6.71
CA VAL A 15 -1.02 2.83 7.10
C VAL A 15 -1.02 2.65 8.62
N ASN A 16 -0.90 3.75 9.37
CA ASN A 16 -0.90 3.71 10.83
C ASN A 16 -2.18 3.10 11.38
N HIS A 17 -3.33 3.48 10.80
CA HIS A 17 -4.62 2.97 11.22
C HIS A 17 -4.73 1.45 11.02
N ILE A 18 -4.36 0.96 9.83
CA ILE A 18 -4.47 -0.46 9.51
C ILE A 18 -3.50 -1.28 10.36
N PHE A 19 -2.26 -0.84 10.50
CA PHE A 19 -1.28 -1.57 11.31
C PHE A 19 -1.69 -1.62 12.78
N LYS A 20 -2.18 -0.51 13.33
CA LYS A 20 -2.61 -0.46 14.72
C LYS A 20 -3.81 -1.36 14.99
N HIS A 21 -4.82 -1.32 14.12
CA HIS A 21 -6.11 -1.97 14.40
C HIS A 21 -6.20 -3.42 13.90
N PHE A 22 -5.42 -3.79 12.88
CA PHE A 22 -5.51 -5.13 12.28
C PHE A 22 -4.25 -5.95 12.41
N LEU A 23 -3.11 -5.32 12.68
CA LEU A 23 -1.81 -6.01 12.79
C LEU A 23 -1.17 -5.86 14.17
N ASP A 24 -1.88 -5.28 15.12
CA ASP A 24 -1.38 -5.08 16.50
C ASP A 24 -0.01 -4.39 16.53
N ASP A 25 0.22 -3.43 15.64
CA ASP A 25 1.50 -2.75 15.52
C ASP A 25 1.34 -1.24 15.67
N ILE A 26 1.71 -0.72 16.83
CA ILE A 26 1.75 0.73 17.08
C ILE A 26 3.11 1.33 16.75
N SER A 27 4.07 0.51 16.35
CA SER A 27 5.44 0.96 16.08
C SER A 27 5.69 1.32 14.63
N VAL A 28 4.71 1.08 13.73
CA VAL A 28 4.87 1.42 12.32
C VAL A 28 5.15 2.91 12.18
N GLU A 29 6.16 3.25 11.38
CA GLU A 29 6.56 4.64 11.19
C GLU A 29 7.10 4.86 9.79
N GLU A 30 6.94 6.09 9.32
CA GLU A 30 7.55 6.52 8.06
C GLU A 30 9.05 6.64 8.24
N VAL A 31 9.82 6.15 7.28
CA VAL A 31 11.27 6.28 7.23
C VAL A 31 11.65 6.87 5.87
N PHE A 32 12.88 7.37 5.74
CA PHE A 32 13.27 8.11 4.54
C PHE A 32 14.24 7.33 3.64
N GLU A 33 14.38 6.03 3.89
CA GLU A 33 15.18 5.14 3.06
C GLU A 33 14.27 4.08 2.45
N ASN A 34 14.47 3.77 1.15
CA ASN A 34 13.73 2.70 0.50
C ASN A 34 13.96 1.38 1.22
N GLN A 35 12.89 0.62 1.40
CA GLN A 35 12.90 -0.65 2.11
C GLN A 35 12.82 -1.86 1.17
N SER A 36 12.42 -1.66 -0.08
CA SER A 36 12.23 -2.74 -1.04
C SER A 36 13.22 -2.62 -2.20
N MET A 37 13.39 -3.75 -2.89
CA MET A 37 14.20 -3.86 -4.10
C MET A 37 13.31 -4.16 -5.30
N GLU A 38 13.86 -3.96 -6.51
CA GLU A 38 13.13 -4.10 -7.76
C GLU A 38 12.44 -5.46 -7.91
N LYS A 39 13.03 -6.53 -7.39
CA LYS A 39 12.51 -7.90 -7.54
C LYS A 39 11.61 -8.34 -6.39
N ASP A 40 11.35 -7.48 -5.42
CA ASP A 40 10.49 -7.83 -4.31
C ASP A 40 9.03 -7.94 -4.75
N PRO A 41 8.23 -8.76 -4.07
CA PRO A 41 6.79 -8.84 -4.35
C PRO A 41 6.13 -7.47 -4.23
N LEU A 42 5.11 -7.27 -5.04
CA LEU A 42 4.30 -6.07 -4.96
C LEU A 42 2.83 -6.41 -5.14
N VAL A 43 1.97 -5.52 -4.69
CA VAL A 43 0.54 -5.56 -4.95
C VAL A 43 0.12 -4.18 -5.41
N ALA A 44 -0.68 -4.13 -6.47
CA ALA A 44 -1.12 -2.89 -7.09
C ALA A 44 -2.64 -2.79 -7.08
N ILE A 45 -3.15 -1.61 -6.80
CA ILE A 45 -4.58 -1.30 -6.92
C ILE A 45 -4.73 -0.08 -7.81
N GLU A 46 -5.41 -0.26 -8.94
CA GLU A 46 -5.79 0.87 -9.77
C GLU A 46 -6.92 1.65 -9.10
N ILE A 47 -6.84 2.96 -9.18
CA ILE A 47 -7.88 3.86 -8.70
C ILE A 47 -8.50 4.62 -9.86
N ASN A 48 -9.78 4.97 -9.71
CA ASN A 48 -10.54 5.70 -10.69
C ASN A 48 -11.51 6.65 -9.97
N GLY A 49 -12.07 7.59 -10.70
CA GLY A 49 -12.96 8.60 -10.15
C GLY A 49 -12.43 9.98 -10.45
N SER A 50 -12.42 10.89 -9.47
CA SER A 50 -11.87 12.22 -9.67
C SER A 50 -10.34 12.24 -9.80
N LEU A 51 -9.67 11.21 -9.28
CA LEU A 51 -8.27 10.92 -9.58
C LEU A 51 -8.20 9.58 -10.30
N VAL A 52 -7.24 9.44 -11.21
CA VAL A 52 -6.90 8.17 -11.82
C VAL A 52 -5.44 7.87 -11.53
N GLY A 53 -5.11 6.60 -11.35
CA GLY A 53 -3.75 6.21 -11.06
C GLY A 53 -3.66 4.83 -10.44
N GLU A 54 -2.66 4.66 -9.60
CA GLU A 54 -2.35 3.36 -9.03
C GLU A 54 -1.64 3.51 -7.70
N ILE A 55 -2.03 2.70 -6.74
CA ILE A 55 -1.29 2.55 -5.49
C ILE A 55 -0.58 1.21 -5.54
N ILE A 56 0.74 1.23 -5.35
CA ILE A 56 1.58 0.04 -5.36
C ILE A 56 2.22 -0.11 -3.99
N ILE A 57 2.04 -1.29 -3.37
CA ILE A 57 2.73 -1.62 -2.13
C ILE A 57 3.81 -2.63 -2.46
N ASN A 58 5.06 -2.24 -2.22
CA ASN A 58 6.23 -3.08 -2.44
C ASN A 58 6.57 -3.75 -1.12
N LEU A 59 6.43 -5.07 -1.07
CA LEU A 59 6.57 -5.87 0.14
C LEU A 59 7.78 -6.78 0.03
N PRO A 60 8.91 -6.44 0.67
CA PRO A 60 10.03 -7.38 0.75
C PRO A 60 9.52 -8.74 1.23
N LYS A 61 10.05 -9.79 0.67
CA LYS A 61 9.56 -11.16 0.94
C LYS A 61 9.49 -11.47 2.43
N LYS A 62 10.51 -11.06 3.18
CA LYS A 62 10.55 -11.28 4.63
C LYS A 62 9.41 -10.56 5.34
N THR A 63 9.14 -9.31 4.95
CA THR A 63 8.02 -8.55 5.50
C THR A 63 6.69 -9.21 5.16
N LEU A 64 6.52 -9.62 3.91
CA LEU A 64 5.29 -10.31 3.47
C LEU A 64 5.10 -11.62 4.23
N ASP A 65 6.16 -12.40 4.45
CA ASP A 65 6.10 -13.64 5.24
C ASP A 65 5.58 -13.35 6.65
N GLU A 66 6.12 -12.34 7.30
CA GLU A 66 5.74 -12.02 8.69
C GLU A 66 4.30 -11.49 8.78
N ILE A 67 3.90 -10.64 7.85
CA ILE A 67 2.51 -10.15 7.79
C ILE A 67 1.56 -11.32 7.52
N THR A 68 1.91 -12.18 6.58
CA THR A 68 1.09 -13.36 6.24
C THR A 68 0.93 -14.27 7.45
N ARG A 69 2.03 -14.53 8.16
CA ARG A 69 2.00 -15.33 9.39
C ARG A 69 0.99 -14.78 10.40
N LYS A 70 0.97 -13.47 10.57
CA LYS A 70 0.02 -12.81 11.48
C LYS A 70 -1.42 -12.97 10.99
N PHE A 71 -1.66 -12.75 9.70
CA PHE A 71 -3.02 -12.83 9.12
C PHE A 71 -3.63 -14.22 9.25
N ILE A 72 -2.86 -15.25 8.92
CA ILE A 72 -3.38 -16.64 8.93
C ILE A 72 -3.16 -17.34 10.26
N ASN A 73 -2.47 -16.70 11.19
CA ASN A 73 -2.15 -17.25 12.51
C ASN A 73 -1.53 -18.65 12.42
N SER A 74 -0.52 -18.79 11.55
CA SER A 74 0.16 -20.06 11.30
C SER A 74 1.64 -19.82 11.07
N SER A 75 2.48 -20.76 11.54
CA SER A 75 3.93 -20.76 11.29
C SER A 75 4.31 -21.76 10.20
N ASP A 76 3.34 -22.41 9.58
CA ASP A 76 3.61 -23.37 8.52
C ASP A 76 4.08 -22.66 7.24
N THR A 77 5.29 -22.96 6.81
CA THR A 77 5.94 -22.31 5.67
C THR A 77 5.12 -22.46 4.39
N LYS A 78 4.51 -23.63 4.16
CA LYS A 78 3.70 -23.87 2.96
C LYS A 78 2.42 -23.03 2.99
N ALA A 79 1.76 -22.96 4.15
CA ALA A 79 0.56 -22.16 4.31
C ALA A 79 0.86 -20.67 4.11
N ILE A 80 1.97 -20.18 4.66
CA ILE A 80 2.40 -18.79 4.49
C ILE A 80 2.59 -18.49 3.00
N ARG A 81 3.32 -19.34 2.30
CA ARG A 81 3.61 -19.15 0.86
C ARG A 81 2.34 -19.15 0.02
N ARG A 82 1.41 -20.08 0.31
CA ARG A 82 0.13 -20.17 -0.41
C ARG A 82 -0.73 -18.94 -0.24
N ASN A 83 -0.63 -18.25 0.89
CA ASN A 83 -1.50 -17.14 1.23
C ASN A 83 -0.89 -15.77 0.95
N HIS A 84 0.33 -15.69 0.42
CA HIS A 84 1.00 -14.42 0.14
C HIS A 84 0.15 -13.46 -0.69
N GLY A 85 -0.39 -13.94 -1.81
CA GLY A 85 -1.16 -13.09 -2.72
C GLY A 85 -2.46 -12.60 -2.08
N ASP A 86 -3.18 -13.49 -1.40
CA ASP A 86 -4.44 -13.14 -0.74
C ASP A 86 -4.20 -12.13 0.39
N VAL A 87 -3.16 -12.34 1.19
CA VAL A 87 -2.84 -11.44 2.30
C VAL A 87 -2.35 -10.09 1.79
N ALA A 88 -1.47 -10.08 0.77
CA ALA A 88 -1.02 -8.83 0.16
C ALA A 88 -2.19 -8.04 -0.40
N GLY A 89 -3.12 -8.73 -1.08
CA GLY A 89 -4.33 -8.11 -1.64
C GLY A 89 -5.22 -7.51 -0.56
N GLU A 90 -5.43 -8.26 0.53
CA GLU A 90 -6.26 -7.78 1.65
C GLU A 90 -5.62 -6.56 2.32
N LEU A 91 -4.31 -6.60 2.56
CA LEU A 91 -3.60 -5.46 3.14
C LEU A 91 -3.73 -4.23 2.25
N ALA A 92 -3.53 -4.41 0.94
CA ALA A 92 -3.63 -3.32 -0.02
C ALA A 92 -5.06 -2.75 -0.05
N ASN A 93 -6.08 -3.61 -0.04
CA ASN A 93 -7.48 -3.16 0.01
C ASN A 93 -7.75 -2.34 1.27
N MET A 94 -7.31 -2.81 2.42
CA MET A 94 -7.55 -2.11 3.69
C MET A 94 -6.91 -0.73 3.70
N ILE A 95 -5.64 -0.65 3.32
CA ILE A 95 -4.91 0.63 3.29
C ILE A 95 -5.54 1.57 2.26
N THR A 96 -5.80 1.09 1.06
CA THR A 96 -6.30 1.93 -0.03
C THR A 96 -7.73 2.39 0.22
N ALA A 97 -8.59 1.53 0.79
CA ALA A 97 -9.95 1.92 1.16
C ALA A 97 -9.96 3.00 2.25
N THR A 98 -9.09 2.86 3.25
CA THR A 98 -8.94 3.88 4.30
C THR A 98 -8.45 5.19 3.69
N PHE A 99 -7.48 5.11 2.78
CA PHE A 99 -6.99 6.27 2.06
C PHE A 99 -8.08 6.94 1.21
N ALA A 100 -8.88 6.15 0.50
CA ALA A 100 -9.99 6.68 -0.30
C ALA A 100 -10.99 7.46 0.57
N ASN A 101 -11.28 6.96 1.77
CA ASN A 101 -12.12 7.68 2.72
C ASN A 101 -11.49 9.01 3.16
N GLN A 102 -10.18 9.03 3.40
CA GLN A 102 -9.46 10.27 3.73
C GLN A 102 -9.50 11.27 2.58
N MET A 103 -9.47 10.79 1.34
CA MET A 103 -9.45 11.65 0.16
C MET A 103 -10.75 12.42 -0.03
N GLN A 104 -11.84 12.01 0.61
CA GLN A 104 -13.08 12.77 0.61
C GLN A 104 -12.90 14.14 1.27
N TYR A 105 -11.99 14.25 2.24
CA TYR A 105 -11.67 15.54 2.86
C TYR A 105 -10.96 16.49 1.89
N ALA A 106 -10.39 15.96 0.81
CA ALA A 106 -9.80 16.75 -0.27
C ALA A 106 -10.77 16.89 -1.46
N SER A 107 -12.04 16.54 -1.26
CA SER A 107 -13.11 16.58 -2.28
C SER A 107 -12.87 15.62 -3.44
N HIS A 108 -12.20 14.49 -3.17
CA HIS A 108 -12.03 13.43 -4.17
C HIS A 108 -12.87 12.22 -3.83
N ASP A 109 -13.59 11.75 -4.85
CA ASP A 109 -14.32 10.49 -4.80
C ASP A 109 -13.53 9.47 -5.62
N ILE A 110 -13.01 8.45 -4.94
CA ILE A 110 -12.10 7.47 -5.55
C ILE A 110 -12.74 6.09 -5.42
N ARG A 111 -12.74 5.35 -6.54
CA ARG A 111 -13.15 3.95 -6.61
C ARG A 111 -11.93 3.08 -6.84
N LEU A 112 -11.96 1.89 -6.24
CA LEU A 112 -10.85 0.96 -6.25
C LEU A 112 -11.17 -0.22 -7.14
N ASN A 113 -10.20 -0.63 -7.96
CA ASN A 113 -10.25 -1.91 -8.66
C ASN A 113 -9.74 -3.01 -7.72
N ALA A 114 -9.90 -4.27 -8.13
CA ALA A 114 -9.38 -5.39 -7.39
C ALA A 114 -7.85 -5.34 -7.32
N PRO A 115 -7.26 -5.78 -6.20
CA PRO A 115 -5.80 -5.81 -6.10
C PRO A 115 -5.19 -6.85 -7.02
N GLU A 116 -4.02 -6.53 -7.58
CA GLU A 116 -3.27 -7.42 -8.46
C GLU A 116 -1.88 -7.65 -7.85
N PHE A 117 -1.61 -8.92 -7.51
CA PHE A 117 -0.37 -9.32 -6.86
C PHE A 117 0.69 -9.68 -7.89
N ASN A 118 1.90 -9.10 -7.74
CA ASN A 118 3.06 -9.29 -8.63
C ASN A 118 2.84 -8.85 -10.08
N ASP A 119 1.80 -8.09 -10.37
CA ASP A 119 1.57 -7.60 -11.71
C ASP A 119 2.42 -6.35 -11.98
N ASP A 120 2.73 -6.15 -13.26
CA ASP A 120 3.46 -4.97 -13.69
C ASP A 120 2.61 -3.71 -13.47
N PRO A 121 3.20 -2.65 -12.93
CA PRO A 121 2.49 -1.39 -12.75
C PRO A 121 2.06 -0.77 -14.08
N ILE A 122 1.16 0.21 -14.01
CA ILE A 122 0.70 0.97 -15.18
C ILE A 122 1.89 1.53 -15.96
N ALA A 123 1.90 1.33 -17.28
CA ALA A 123 3.04 1.67 -18.13
C ALA A 123 3.28 3.18 -18.30
N MET A 124 2.26 4.01 -18.16
CA MET A 124 2.32 5.44 -18.50
C MET A 124 2.62 6.34 -17.30
N LYS A 125 3.55 5.93 -16.45
CA LYS A 125 3.86 6.63 -15.19
C LYS A 125 4.48 7.99 -15.36
N THR A 126 5.09 8.27 -16.51
CA THR A 126 5.69 9.58 -16.79
C THR A 126 4.66 10.70 -16.86
N LEU A 127 3.37 10.37 -17.08
CA LEU A 127 2.28 11.33 -17.12
C LEU A 127 1.61 11.54 -15.76
N TYR A 128 2.06 10.83 -14.73
CA TYR A 128 1.47 10.88 -13.41
C TYR A 128 2.38 11.61 -12.43
N GLU A 129 1.77 12.26 -11.46
CA GLU A 129 2.51 12.66 -10.26
C GLU A 129 2.79 11.42 -9.41
N ASN A 130 3.84 11.47 -8.61
CA ASN A 130 4.25 10.33 -7.81
C ASN A 130 4.54 10.76 -6.37
N ILE A 131 4.01 9.98 -5.44
CA ILE A 131 4.36 10.05 -4.03
C ILE A 131 4.96 8.70 -3.66
N ASN A 132 6.20 8.73 -3.17
CA ASN A 132 6.89 7.53 -2.69
C ASN A 132 7.07 7.65 -1.18
N LEU A 133 6.59 6.65 -0.45
CA LEU A 133 6.70 6.59 1.01
C LEU A 133 7.32 5.27 1.42
N SER A 134 8.15 5.32 2.44
CA SER A 134 8.79 4.14 3.01
C SER A 134 8.41 4.03 4.47
N PHE A 135 8.24 2.79 4.93
CA PHE A 135 7.80 2.50 6.30
C PHE A 135 8.63 1.41 6.91
N ASN A 136 8.76 1.46 8.22
CA ASN A 136 9.27 0.35 9.00
C ASN A 136 8.20 -0.08 10.00
N SER A 137 8.04 -1.39 10.17
CA SER A 137 7.04 -1.96 11.07
C SER A 137 7.68 -3.10 11.87
N LYS A 138 6.93 -3.62 12.85
CA LYS A 138 7.44 -4.79 13.57
C LYS A 138 7.55 -6.03 12.70
N TYR A 139 6.91 -6.02 11.50
CA TYR A 139 6.99 -7.11 10.53
C TYR A 139 8.11 -6.92 9.51
N GLY A 140 8.70 -5.72 9.45
CA GLY A 140 9.73 -5.35 8.51
C GLY A 140 9.38 -4.09 7.74
N GLY A 141 10.26 -3.71 6.82
CA GLY A 141 10.08 -2.51 6.00
C GLY A 141 9.25 -2.79 4.75
N PHE A 142 8.64 -1.74 4.21
CA PHE A 142 7.92 -1.79 2.95
C PHE A 142 7.81 -0.38 2.37
N ASP A 143 7.51 -0.30 1.07
CA ASP A 143 7.39 0.98 0.37
C ASP A 143 6.02 1.07 -0.29
N ILE A 144 5.49 2.30 -0.38
CA ILE A 144 4.27 2.58 -1.12
C ILE A 144 4.57 3.63 -2.18
N ASP A 145 4.17 3.35 -3.41
CA ASP A 145 4.20 4.30 -4.51
C ASP A 145 2.77 4.65 -4.90
N PHE A 146 2.45 5.93 -4.89
CA PHE A 146 1.16 6.43 -5.36
C PHE A 146 1.38 7.26 -6.62
N TYR A 147 0.90 6.76 -7.75
CA TYR A 147 0.89 7.44 -9.04
C TYR A 147 -0.51 7.97 -9.30
N PHE A 148 -0.63 9.25 -9.63
CA PHE A 148 -1.96 9.84 -9.80
C PHE A 148 -1.94 11.03 -10.74
N ARG A 149 -3.10 11.30 -11.32
CA ARG A 149 -3.40 12.55 -12.02
C ARG A 149 -4.88 12.85 -11.90
N GLU A 150 -5.24 14.11 -12.02
CA GLU A 150 -6.64 14.47 -12.04
C GLU A 150 -7.27 14.01 -13.35
N LYS A 151 -8.52 13.57 -13.25
CA LYS A 151 -9.29 13.18 -14.42
C LYS A 151 -9.80 14.45 -15.11
N GLU A 152 -9.52 14.56 -16.40
CA GLU A 152 -9.99 15.66 -17.22
C GLU A 152 -11.48 15.56 -17.55
#